data_5d5171f95e2899f8abbccb438bbd48e2
#
_entry.id   5d5171f95e2899f8abbccb438bbd48e2
#
_cell.length_a   1.000
_cell.length_b   1.000
_cell.length_c   1.000
_cell.angle_alpha   90.00
_cell.angle_beta   90.00
_cell.angle_gamma   90.00
#
_symmetry.space_group_name_H-M   'P 1'
#
loop_
_entity.id
_entity.type
_entity.pdbx_description
1 polymer ?
#
loop_
_entity_poly.entity_id
_entity_poly.type
_entity_poly.pdbx_seq_one_letter_code
_entity_poly.pdbx_strand_id
1 'polypeptide(L)'
;MMRFGGMALALWALAAAMPAAAQEPSKADKAKEAPVPAPLVSVTRHSGTFGGQAIRYVATTGETYLKDKDGEPTAAIFSTAYVKEGPRDPNRPVTFLFNGGPGSGSLWLHMGAFGPKRVVVPSDARDDGAPPYPIVDNAHSLLDVTDLVFIDPVGTGFSKALGKTEPKSFWGVTADAKSVAQFIRIWLRENGRWNAPKFIGGESYGTTRSAAVVNELESTFNDVSLNGVLLISTILDFGAQAEVPGNEMAYVVNMPSMAAAAWYHHALAERPAAIEPFLAEARAFAIGDYASALLKGSRLPADERAAVRARLSRFTGLSEAYLERADLRVVPGRFYKELLRDRGLTIGRLDTRYTGQDYDSAGEEPDNDPSFYGIDGAYTAAMNAYVRDTLGLRMEREYVTIGGLSSPWDWDIGRGDLTYYRNVAPYLGKALRENSGLRIFVGQGYYDMATPFFGAEYSLTRTGIPTDRITYAYYDAGHMMYVRDADLAKLSRDIRAFIRAR
;
A
#
# COMPACT_ATOMS: atom_id res chain seq x y z
N MET A 1 58.90 -25.72 -40.44
CA MET A 1 59.21 -27.13 -40.26
C MET A 1 57.87 -27.86 -40.09
N MET A 2 57.29 -28.44 -41.15
CA MET A 2 57.43 -29.86 -41.58
C MET A 2 56.96 -30.81 -40.41
N ARG A 3 56.00 -31.70 -40.54
CA ARG A 3 55.55 -32.65 -41.60
C ARG A 3 54.18 -33.21 -41.17
N PHE A 4 53.17 -33.30 -42.02
CA PHE A 4 52.73 -34.40 -42.90
C PHE A 4 52.38 -35.75 -42.23
N GLY A 5 51.19 -36.22 -42.53
CA GLY A 5 50.75 -37.60 -42.82
C GLY A 5 49.54 -37.98 -41.96
N GLY A 6 48.49 -38.58 -42.44
CA GLY A 6 48.21 -39.22 -43.71
C GLY A 6 46.80 -39.72 -43.74
N MET A 7 46.27 -39.82 -44.90
CA MET A 7 44.96 -40.24 -45.39
C MET A 7 44.68 -41.74 -45.15
N ALA A 8 43.43 -42.07 -44.73
CA ALA A 8 42.92 -43.43 -45.03
C ALA A 8 41.46 -43.30 -45.37
N LEU A 9 41.12 -43.51 -46.64
CA LEU A 9 39.76 -43.76 -47.16
C LEU A 9 39.31 -45.17 -46.75
N ALA A 10 38.11 -45.29 -46.34
CA ALA A 10 37.34 -46.57 -46.37
C ALA A 10 35.95 -46.31 -46.93
N LEU A 11 35.71 -46.73 -48.16
CA LEU A 11 34.41 -46.91 -48.78
C LEU A 11 33.72 -48.10 -48.13
N TRP A 12 32.43 -47.97 -47.78
CA TRP A 12 31.48 -49.09 -47.76
C TRP A 12 30.03 -48.63 -47.97
N ALA A 13 29.49 -49.06 -49.08
CA ALA A 13 28.13 -49.50 -49.40
C ALA A 13 26.89 -48.69 -48.98
N LEU A 14 26.24 -48.18 -50.04
CA LEU A 14 24.80 -47.78 -50.01
C LEU A 14 23.93 -49.03 -49.72
N ALA A 15 23.11 -48.94 -48.67
CA ALA A 15 21.89 -49.72 -48.53
C ALA A 15 20.71 -48.75 -48.54
N ALA A 16 19.88 -48.84 -49.58
CA ALA A 16 18.65 -48.08 -49.73
C ALA A 16 17.64 -48.54 -48.65
N ALA A 17 17.32 -47.66 -47.69
CA ALA A 17 16.21 -47.83 -46.77
C ALA A 17 15.06 -46.93 -47.25
N MET A 18 13.88 -47.54 -47.52
CA MET A 18 12.64 -46.83 -47.83
C MET A 18 12.24 -45.90 -46.68
N PRO A 19 11.64 -44.74 -46.96
CA PRO A 19 11.13 -43.86 -45.90
C PRO A 19 9.95 -44.53 -45.20
N ALA A 20 10.07 -44.78 -43.90
CA ALA A 20 8.97 -45.07 -43.04
C ALA A 20 8.02 -43.88 -43.00
N ALA A 21 6.75 -44.08 -43.34
CA ALA A 21 5.74 -43.08 -43.22
C ALA A 21 5.72 -42.54 -41.78
N ALA A 22 6.03 -41.25 -41.59
CA ALA A 22 5.86 -40.57 -40.32
C ALA A 22 4.37 -40.59 -39.98
N GLN A 23 3.97 -41.36 -38.99
CA GLN A 23 2.67 -41.20 -38.34
C GLN A 23 2.62 -39.80 -37.74
N GLU A 24 1.65 -39.00 -38.20
CA GLU A 24 1.28 -37.75 -37.53
C GLU A 24 1.04 -38.07 -36.05
N PRO A 25 1.55 -37.24 -35.12
CA PRO A 25 1.26 -37.41 -33.69
C PRO A 25 -0.26 -37.27 -33.53
N SER A 26 -0.88 -38.33 -33.01
CA SER A 26 -2.28 -38.33 -32.60
C SER A 26 -2.53 -37.12 -31.75
N LYS A 27 -3.64 -36.38 -32.02
CA LYS A 27 -4.13 -35.31 -31.17
C LYS A 27 -4.09 -35.83 -29.72
N ALA A 28 -3.08 -35.36 -28.97
CA ALA A 28 -3.02 -35.61 -27.54
C ALA A 28 -4.37 -35.18 -26.97
N ASP A 29 -5.08 -36.10 -26.33
CA ASP A 29 -6.28 -35.82 -25.57
C ASP A 29 -5.95 -34.63 -24.66
N LYS A 30 -6.60 -33.48 -24.90
CA LYS A 30 -6.57 -32.37 -23.95
C LYS A 30 -7.14 -32.96 -22.67
N ALA A 31 -6.27 -33.21 -21.70
CA ALA A 31 -6.67 -33.63 -20.37
C ALA A 31 -7.82 -32.71 -19.95
N LYS A 32 -8.98 -33.28 -19.65
CA LYS A 32 -10.11 -32.52 -19.13
C LYS A 32 -9.61 -31.83 -17.86
N GLU A 33 -9.53 -30.52 -17.91
CA GLU A 33 -9.14 -29.69 -16.76
C GLU A 33 -10.03 -30.05 -15.57
N ALA A 34 -9.44 -30.30 -14.41
CA ALA A 34 -10.21 -30.58 -13.21
C ALA A 34 -11.17 -29.41 -12.94
N PRO A 35 -12.44 -29.68 -12.60
CA PRO A 35 -13.40 -28.63 -12.33
C PRO A 35 -12.91 -27.75 -11.18
N VAL A 36 -13.12 -26.43 -11.29
CA VAL A 36 -12.80 -25.49 -10.20
C VAL A 36 -13.59 -25.91 -8.96
N PRO A 37 -12.94 -26.18 -7.80
CA PRO A 37 -13.64 -26.60 -6.59
C PRO A 37 -14.59 -25.52 -6.08
N ALA A 38 -15.52 -25.88 -5.20
CA ALA A 38 -16.38 -24.87 -4.55
C ALA A 38 -15.56 -23.92 -3.65
N PRO A 39 -16.01 -22.66 -3.48
CA PRO A 39 -15.34 -21.70 -2.59
C PRO A 39 -15.28 -22.21 -1.16
N LEU A 40 -14.12 -22.08 -0.51
CA LEU A 40 -13.96 -22.36 0.91
C LEU A 40 -14.43 -21.16 1.72
N VAL A 41 -15.37 -21.36 2.64
CA VAL A 41 -15.92 -20.33 3.50
C VAL A 41 -16.11 -20.87 4.91
N SER A 42 -15.75 -20.09 5.90
CA SER A 42 -16.04 -20.30 7.33
C SER A 42 -16.90 -19.17 7.87
N VAL A 43 -17.88 -19.53 8.70
CA VAL A 43 -18.76 -18.58 9.38
C VAL A 43 -18.70 -18.82 10.87
N THR A 44 -18.22 -17.83 11.62
CA THR A 44 -18.06 -17.92 13.07
C THR A 44 -18.76 -16.75 13.77
N ARG A 45 -19.15 -16.94 15.04
CA ARG A 45 -19.83 -15.92 15.86
C ARG A 45 -18.94 -15.51 17.01
N HIS A 46 -18.86 -14.21 17.22
CA HIS A 46 -18.00 -13.60 18.20
C HIS A 46 -18.68 -12.43 18.92
N SER A 47 -18.04 -11.95 19.97
CA SER A 47 -18.41 -10.71 20.65
C SER A 47 -17.16 -9.97 21.10
N GLY A 48 -17.28 -8.65 21.25
CA GLY A 48 -16.21 -7.79 21.74
C GLY A 48 -16.76 -6.44 22.16
N THR A 49 -15.89 -5.61 22.75
CA THR A 49 -16.24 -4.23 23.12
C THR A 49 -15.47 -3.26 22.22
N PHE A 50 -16.17 -2.49 21.40
CA PHE A 50 -15.60 -1.59 20.43
C PHE A 50 -16.17 -0.18 20.63
N GLY A 51 -15.30 0.83 20.73
CA GLY A 51 -15.74 2.19 21.03
C GLY A 51 -16.59 2.31 22.32
N GLY A 52 -16.36 1.43 23.29
CA GLY A 52 -17.12 1.33 24.53
C GLY A 52 -18.46 0.58 24.42
N GLN A 53 -18.82 0.03 23.26
CA GLN A 53 -20.06 -0.70 23.01
C GLN A 53 -19.82 -2.21 22.93
N ALA A 54 -20.60 -3.01 23.65
CA ALA A 54 -20.60 -4.46 23.51
C ALA A 54 -21.31 -4.85 22.21
N ILE A 55 -20.63 -5.51 21.31
CA ILE A 55 -21.09 -5.89 19.97
C ILE A 55 -20.94 -7.40 19.79
N ARG A 56 -22.04 -8.06 19.39
CA ARG A 56 -21.99 -9.41 18.81
C ARG A 56 -21.92 -9.28 17.30
N TYR A 57 -21.10 -10.11 16.67
CA TYR A 57 -20.89 -10.07 15.23
C TYR A 57 -20.65 -11.46 14.63
N VAL A 58 -20.95 -11.57 13.36
CA VAL A 58 -20.62 -12.73 12.54
C VAL A 58 -19.37 -12.40 11.73
N ALA A 59 -18.37 -13.28 11.79
CA ALA A 59 -17.24 -13.26 10.90
C ALA A 59 -17.46 -14.29 9.78
N THR A 60 -17.46 -13.81 8.53
CA THR A 60 -17.48 -14.66 7.33
C THR A 60 -16.14 -14.50 6.65
N THR A 61 -15.37 -15.59 6.63
CA THR A 61 -14.01 -15.61 6.08
C THR A 61 -13.89 -16.65 5.00
N GLY A 62 -13.31 -16.32 3.84
CA GLY A 62 -13.14 -17.26 2.76
C GLY A 62 -13.13 -16.65 1.37
N GLU A 63 -13.43 -17.49 0.39
CA GLU A 63 -13.33 -17.20 -1.02
C GLU A 63 -14.66 -16.72 -1.63
N THR A 64 -14.59 -15.69 -2.46
CA THR A 64 -15.65 -15.25 -3.37
C THR A 64 -15.12 -15.36 -4.79
N TYR A 65 -15.82 -16.07 -5.67
CA TYR A 65 -15.37 -16.26 -7.04
C TYR A 65 -15.82 -15.11 -7.94
N LEU A 66 -14.85 -14.45 -8.55
CA LEU A 66 -15.07 -13.58 -9.67
C LEU A 66 -15.34 -14.41 -10.92
N LYS A 67 -16.20 -13.93 -11.79
CA LYS A 67 -16.61 -14.62 -13.02
C LYS A 67 -16.49 -13.70 -14.22
N ASP A 68 -16.18 -14.29 -15.35
CA ASP A 68 -16.26 -13.59 -16.64
C ASP A 68 -17.71 -13.41 -17.13
N LYS A 69 -17.85 -12.87 -18.34
CA LYS A 69 -19.15 -12.67 -19.01
C LYS A 69 -19.91 -13.97 -19.31
N ASP A 70 -19.19 -15.09 -19.41
CA ASP A 70 -19.75 -16.40 -19.75
C ASP A 70 -20.10 -17.19 -18.45
N GLY A 71 -19.81 -16.60 -17.28
CA GLY A 71 -20.10 -17.18 -15.95
C GLY A 71 -18.99 -18.07 -15.41
N GLU A 72 -17.86 -18.19 -16.12
CA GLU A 72 -16.73 -19.01 -15.70
C GLU A 72 -15.92 -18.33 -14.60
N PRO A 73 -15.49 -19.07 -13.57
CA PRO A 73 -14.66 -18.53 -12.49
C PRO A 73 -13.28 -18.09 -13.02
N THR A 74 -12.91 -16.84 -12.74
CA THR A 74 -11.63 -16.24 -13.15
C THR A 74 -10.67 -16.01 -12.01
N ALA A 75 -11.18 -15.74 -10.80
CA ALA A 75 -10.37 -15.59 -9.59
C ALA A 75 -11.16 -15.97 -8.35
N ALA A 76 -10.45 -16.39 -7.31
CA ALA A 76 -10.91 -16.47 -5.95
C ALA A 76 -10.38 -15.27 -5.18
N ILE A 77 -11.26 -14.34 -4.80
CA ILE A 77 -10.94 -13.28 -3.85
C ILE A 77 -11.15 -13.80 -2.44
N PHE A 78 -10.09 -13.80 -1.65
CA PHE A 78 -10.19 -14.06 -0.22
C PHE A 78 -10.57 -12.78 0.52
N SER A 79 -11.53 -12.90 1.43
CA SER A 79 -11.96 -11.78 2.25
C SER A 79 -12.38 -12.23 3.64
N THR A 80 -12.38 -11.29 4.59
CA THR A 80 -12.98 -11.48 5.90
C THR A 80 -13.95 -10.35 6.17
N ALA A 81 -15.23 -10.69 6.30
CA ALA A 81 -16.29 -9.75 6.61
C ALA A 81 -16.73 -9.90 8.08
N TYR A 82 -16.84 -8.80 8.79
CA TYR A 82 -17.37 -8.72 10.15
C TYR A 82 -18.66 -7.91 10.13
N VAL A 83 -19.77 -8.58 10.38
CA VAL A 83 -21.10 -7.98 10.32
C VAL A 83 -21.76 -8.05 11.71
N LYS A 84 -22.21 -6.91 12.22
CA LYS A 84 -22.90 -6.83 13.52
C LYS A 84 -24.17 -7.69 13.50
N GLU A 85 -24.33 -8.54 14.52
CA GLU A 85 -25.55 -9.31 14.73
C GLU A 85 -26.72 -8.43 15.24
N GLY A 86 -27.92 -8.81 14.87
CA GLY A 86 -29.16 -8.17 15.33
C GLY A 86 -30.10 -7.81 14.18
N PRO A 87 -31.14 -7.03 14.46
CA PRO A 87 -32.04 -6.54 13.44
C PRO A 87 -31.29 -5.74 12.38
N ARG A 88 -31.67 -5.94 11.11
CA ARG A 88 -31.04 -5.24 10.00
C ARG A 88 -31.31 -3.75 10.09
N ASP A 89 -30.26 -2.96 10.18
CA ASP A 89 -30.29 -1.51 10.08
C ASP A 89 -29.87 -1.09 8.67
N PRO A 90 -30.77 -0.55 7.84
CA PRO A 90 -30.45 -0.11 6.48
C PRO A 90 -29.47 1.07 6.45
N ASN A 91 -29.37 1.82 7.55
CA ASN A 91 -28.49 2.97 7.68
C ASN A 91 -27.10 2.62 8.24
N ARG A 92 -26.89 1.37 8.65
CA ARG A 92 -25.59 0.95 9.13
C ARG A 92 -24.59 0.90 7.95
N PRO A 93 -23.46 1.60 8.05
CA PRO A 93 -22.45 1.60 6.99
C PRO A 93 -21.77 0.24 6.78
N VAL A 94 -21.18 0.06 5.61
CA VAL A 94 -20.15 -0.96 5.35
C VAL A 94 -18.88 -0.30 4.85
N THR A 95 -17.74 -0.74 5.36
CA THR A 95 -16.41 -0.25 4.97
C THR A 95 -15.59 -1.39 4.38
N PHE A 96 -15.18 -1.24 3.12
CA PHE A 96 -14.29 -2.15 2.41
C PHE A 96 -12.85 -1.68 2.57
N LEU A 97 -11.95 -2.59 2.97
CA LEU A 97 -10.59 -2.26 3.39
C LEU A 97 -9.56 -3.17 2.69
N PHE A 98 -8.45 -2.61 2.29
CA PHE A 98 -7.33 -3.34 1.72
C PHE A 98 -5.99 -2.61 1.93
N ASN A 99 -4.90 -3.37 2.02
CA ASN A 99 -3.55 -2.82 1.99
C ASN A 99 -3.05 -2.60 0.55
N GLY A 100 -1.82 -2.16 0.40
CA GLY A 100 -1.22 -1.73 -0.85
C GLY A 100 -0.21 -2.68 -1.45
N GLY A 101 1.02 -2.30 -1.44
CA GLY A 101 2.16 -2.91 -2.11
C GLY A 101 2.53 -2.13 -3.39
N PRO A 102 2.07 -2.44 -4.62
CA PRO A 102 1.10 -3.50 -4.95
C PRO A 102 1.60 -4.90 -4.62
N GLY A 103 0.65 -5.79 -4.31
CA GLY A 103 0.97 -7.18 -3.97
C GLY A 103 0.99 -7.48 -2.47
N SER A 104 0.46 -6.61 -1.60
CA SER A 104 0.29 -6.89 -0.17
C SER A 104 -1.10 -7.41 0.15
N GLY A 105 -1.17 -8.47 0.97
CA GLY A 105 -2.40 -8.88 1.65
C GLY A 105 -2.87 -7.84 2.65
N SER A 106 -4.14 -7.90 3.04
CA SER A 106 -4.78 -6.88 3.89
C SER A 106 -4.55 -7.06 5.39
N LEU A 107 -3.57 -7.89 5.77
CA LEU A 107 -3.29 -8.25 7.18
C LEU A 107 -2.89 -7.06 8.05
N TRP A 108 -2.27 -6.02 7.48
CA TRP A 108 -1.77 -4.88 8.26
C TRP A 108 -2.93 -4.06 8.84
N LEU A 109 -3.85 -3.62 7.98
CA LEU A 109 -5.08 -2.95 8.44
C LEU A 109 -5.97 -3.89 9.25
N HIS A 110 -5.99 -5.19 8.92
CA HIS A 110 -6.82 -6.18 9.60
C HIS A 110 -6.33 -6.44 11.02
N MET A 111 -5.05 -6.84 11.18
CA MET A 111 -4.49 -7.24 12.47
C MET A 111 -3.81 -6.10 13.24
N GLY A 112 -3.69 -4.93 12.64
CA GLY A 112 -3.06 -3.77 13.28
C GLY A 112 -4.04 -2.66 13.65
N ALA A 113 -5.00 -2.36 12.75
CA ALA A 113 -5.81 -1.16 12.88
C ALA A 113 -7.29 -1.45 13.21
N PHE A 114 -8.01 -2.12 12.30
CA PHE A 114 -9.48 -2.04 12.28
C PHE A 114 -10.18 -3.37 12.56
N GLY A 115 -9.51 -4.51 12.47
CA GLY A 115 -10.09 -5.81 12.79
C GLY A 115 -10.47 -5.91 14.29
N PRO A 116 -11.35 -6.86 14.65
CA PRO A 116 -11.80 -7.03 16.04
C PRO A 116 -10.72 -7.60 16.98
N LYS A 117 -9.68 -8.18 16.42
CA LYS A 117 -8.46 -8.62 17.11
C LYS A 117 -7.26 -7.90 16.49
N ARG A 118 -6.22 -7.67 17.28
CA ARG A 118 -4.96 -7.11 16.80
C ARG A 118 -3.75 -7.85 17.39
N VAL A 119 -2.65 -7.87 16.66
CA VAL A 119 -1.35 -8.27 17.18
C VAL A 119 -0.76 -7.12 18.00
N VAL A 120 -0.06 -7.45 19.06
CA VAL A 120 0.66 -6.47 19.88
C VAL A 120 2.11 -6.42 19.41
N VAL A 121 2.55 -5.23 19.02
CA VAL A 121 3.94 -4.91 18.70
C VAL A 121 4.39 -3.73 19.56
N PRO A 122 5.71 -3.53 19.77
CA PRO A 122 6.20 -2.39 20.56
C PRO A 122 5.74 -1.04 19.98
N SER A 123 5.17 -0.20 20.84
CA SER A 123 4.61 1.10 20.46
C SER A 123 5.65 2.21 20.30
N ASP A 124 6.88 1.95 20.72
CA ASP A 124 7.99 2.90 20.80
C ASP A 124 9.04 2.73 19.68
N ALA A 125 8.63 2.11 18.59
CA ALA A 125 9.46 1.86 17.41
C ALA A 125 10.69 0.95 17.67
N ARG A 126 10.58 0.04 18.63
CA ARG A 126 11.50 -1.11 18.76
C ARG A 126 10.99 -2.28 17.95
N ASP A 127 11.87 -3.21 17.60
CA ASP A 127 11.49 -4.43 16.89
C ASP A 127 10.58 -5.33 17.75
N ASP A 128 9.81 -6.21 17.06
CA ASP A 128 8.85 -7.13 17.66
C ASP A 128 9.49 -8.35 18.32
N GLY A 129 10.80 -8.53 18.15
CA GLY A 129 11.56 -9.66 18.69
C GLY A 129 11.18 -11.00 18.09
N ALA A 130 11.15 -12.03 18.93
CA ALA A 130 10.82 -13.40 18.54
C ALA A 130 9.45 -13.84 19.11
N PRO A 131 8.75 -14.80 18.43
CA PRO A 131 7.47 -15.30 18.93
C PRO A 131 7.60 -15.97 20.32
N PRO A 132 6.48 -16.07 21.11
CA PRO A 132 5.10 -15.87 20.66
C PRO A 132 4.65 -14.41 20.70
N TYR A 133 3.90 -13.99 19.63
CA TYR A 133 3.33 -12.64 19.56
C TYR A 133 1.89 -12.64 20.08
N PRO A 134 1.55 -11.77 21.05
CA PRO A 134 0.21 -11.73 21.61
C PRO A 134 -0.83 -11.22 20.61
N ILE A 135 -1.97 -11.91 20.49
CA ILE A 135 -3.18 -11.45 19.80
C ILE A 135 -4.20 -11.07 20.87
N VAL A 136 -4.68 -9.83 20.84
CA VAL A 136 -5.62 -9.30 21.83
C VAL A 136 -6.89 -8.76 21.19
N ASP A 137 -7.90 -8.51 22.01
CA ASP A 137 -9.09 -7.77 21.59
C ASP A 137 -8.72 -6.34 21.20
N ASN A 138 -9.24 -5.89 20.06
CA ASN A 138 -9.00 -4.55 19.58
C ASN A 138 -10.16 -3.61 19.93
N ALA A 139 -10.10 -2.95 21.09
CA ALA A 139 -11.10 -1.96 21.49
C ALA A 139 -11.22 -0.77 20.48
N HIS A 140 -10.25 -0.61 19.61
CA HIS A 140 -10.19 0.44 18.59
C HIS A 140 -10.80 0.02 17.24
N SER A 141 -11.24 -1.22 17.07
CA SER A 141 -12.00 -1.65 15.90
C SER A 141 -13.22 -0.77 15.66
N LEU A 142 -13.54 -0.55 14.37
CA LEU A 142 -14.65 0.32 13.96
C LEU A 142 -16.03 -0.39 13.93
N LEU A 143 -16.12 -1.61 14.47
CA LEU A 143 -17.36 -2.40 14.45
C LEU A 143 -18.54 -1.77 15.21
N ASP A 144 -18.31 -0.76 16.03
CA ASP A 144 -19.39 0.02 16.66
C ASP A 144 -20.11 0.94 15.65
N VAL A 145 -19.44 1.38 14.57
CA VAL A 145 -19.99 2.36 13.61
C VAL A 145 -20.21 1.82 12.21
N THR A 146 -19.55 0.74 11.81
CA THR A 146 -19.64 0.18 10.45
C THR A 146 -19.43 -1.33 10.48
N ASP A 147 -19.97 -2.04 9.48
CA ASP A 147 -19.48 -3.40 9.18
C ASP A 147 -18.17 -3.31 8.41
N LEU A 148 -17.29 -4.30 8.57
CA LEU A 148 -15.94 -4.29 8.01
C LEU A 148 -15.75 -5.44 7.02
N VAL A 149 -15.16 -5.17 5.87
CA VAL A 149 -14.81 -6.18 4.87
C VAL A 149 -13.36 -5.98 4.45
N PHE A 150 -12.47 -6.86 4.90
CA PHE A 150 -11.07 -6.88 4.48
C PHE A 150 -10.93 -7.74 3.24
N ILE A 151 -10.28 -7.21 2.21
CA ILE A 151 -10.17 -7.83 0.89
C ILE A 151 -8.69 -8.06 0.58
N ASP A 152 -8.30 -9.28 0.27
CA ASP A 152 -7.00 -9.58 -0.30
C ASP A 152 -7.11 -9.52 -1.83
N PRO A 153 -6.46 -8.58 -2.53
CA PRO A 153 -6.44 -8.53 -3.99
C PRO A 153 -5.82 -9.78 -4.62
N VAL A 154 -6.12 -10.07 -5.89
CA VAL A 154 -5.63 -11.28 -6.56
C VAL A 154 -4.09 -11.33 -6.59
N GLY A 155 -3.53 -12.44 -6.11
CA GLY A 155 -2.08 -12.64 -5.96
C GLY A 155 -1.55 -12.24 -4.58
N THR A 156 -2.43 -11.93 -3.62
CA THR A 156 -2.09 -11.60 -2.24
C THR A 156 -2.94 -12.42 -1.26
N GLY A 157 -2.50 -12.51 -0.02
CA GLY A 157 -3.20 -13.30 0.98
C GLY A 157 -3.46 -14.73 0.49
N PHE A 158 -4.71 -15.15 0.56
CA PHE A 158 -5.13 -16.40 -0.06
C PHE A 158 -5.83 -16.22 -1.42
N SER A 159 -5.84 -15.03 -1.99
CA SER A 159 -6.46 -14.76 -3.29
C SER A 159 -5.61 -15.23 -4.46
N LYS A 160 -6.26 -15.83 -5.47
CA LYS A 160 -5.56 -16.37 -6.65
C LYS A 160 -6.43 -16.32 -7.91
N ALA A 161 -5.80 -16.36 -9.07
CA ALA A 161 -6.49 -16.64 -10.33
C ALA A 161 -7.03 -18.08 -10.35
N LEU A 162 -8.08 -18.32 -11.13
CA LEU A 162 -8.75 -19.62 -11.28
C LEU A 162 -8.85 -20.03 -12.74
N GLY A 163 -9.00 -21.34 -12.94
CA GLY A 163 -9.19 -21.95 -14.26
C GLY A 163 -8.04 -21.60 -15.21
N LYS A 164 -8.39 -21.11 -16.39
CA LYS A 164 -7.42 -20.72 -17.44
C LYS A 164 -6.94 -19.28 -17.35
N THR A 165 -7.39 -18.54 -16.33
CA THR A 165 -7.07 -17.12 -16.22
C THR A 165 -5.64 -16.95 -15.74
N GLU A 166 -4.83 -16.27 -16.53
CA GLU A 166 -3.45 -15.95 -16.18
C GLU A 166 -3.40 -14.97 -15.00
N PRO A 167 -2.62 -15.24 -13.94
CA PRO A 167 -2.53 -14.36 -12.77
C PRO A 167 -2.18 -12.91 -13.12
N LYS A 168 -1.32 -12.71 -14.11
CA LYS A 168 -0.88 -11.38 -14.57
C LYS A 168 -2.02 -10.51 -15.10
N SER A 169 -3.14 -11.10 -15.53
CA SER A 169 -4.30 -10.34 -16.00
C SER A 169 -5.00 -9.51 -14.92
N PHE A 170 -4.63 -9.73 -13.65
CA PHE A 170 -5.10 -8.96 -12.49
C PHE A 170 -4.05 -7.98 -11.97
N TRP A 171 -2.80 -8.04 -12.44
CA TRP A 171 -1.69 -7.27 -11.89
C TRP A 171 -1.48 -5.97 -12.66
N GLY A 172 -2.24 -4.98 -12.31
CA GLY A 172 -2.17 -3.65 -12.89
C GLY A 172 -3.22 -2.72 -12.29
N VAL A 173 -2.98 -1.41 -12.36
CA VAL A 173 -3.86 -0.42 -11.70
C VAL A 173 -5.32 -0.59 -12.12
N THR A 174 -5.56 -0.70 -13.40
CA THR A 174 -6.93 -0.84 -13.95
C THR A 174 -7.52 -2.23 -13.71
N ALA A 175 -6.73 -3.29 -13.89
CA ALA A 175 -7.18 -4.67 -13.75
C ALA A 175 -7.50 -5.02 -12.28
N ASP A 176 -6.63 -4.58 -11.38
CA ASP A 176 -6.81 -4.72 -9.93
C ASP A 176 -8.06 -3.97 -9.46
N ALA A 177 -8.25 -2.72 -9.87
CA ALA A 177 -9.44 -1.94 -9.54
C ALA A 177 -10.73 -2.59 -10.03
N LYS A 178 -10.75 -3.14 -11.25
CA LYS A 178 -11.91 -3.88 -11.80
C LYS A 178 -12.23 -5.12 -10.98
N SER A 179 -11.23 -5.90 -10.59
CA SER A 179 -11.42 -7.11 -9.79
C SER A 179 -12.01 -6.79 -8.42
N VAL A 180 -11.49 -5.77 -7.72
CA VAL A 180 -11.98 -5.31 -6.42
C VAL A 180 -13.40 -4.71 -6.56
N ALA A 181 -13.67 -3.91 -7.57
CA ALA A 181 -15.00 -3.35 -7.83
C ALA A 181 -16.02 -4.46 -8.12
N GLN A 182 -15.65 -5.50 -8.88
CA GLN A 182 -16.51 -6.67 -9.12
C GLN A 182 -16.82 -7.40 -7.80
N PHE A 183 -15.82 -7.64 -6.96
CA PHE A 183 -16.01 -8.22 -5.62
C PHE A 183 -16.97 -7.39 -4.78
N ILE A 184 -16.80 -6.08 -4.72
CA ILE A 184 -17.68 -5.18 -3.94
C ILE A 184 -19.13 -5.30 -4.41
N ARG A 185 -19.38 -5.29 -5.73
CA ARG A 185 -20.74 -5.46 -6.29
C ARG A 185 -21.35 -6.83 -5.92
N ILE A 186 -20.55 -7.91 -5.98
CA ILE A 186 -20.99 -9.25 -5.56
C ILE A 186 -21.37 -9.23 -4.08
N TRP A 187 -20.48 -8.73 -3.22
CA TRP A 187 -20.70 -8.69 -1.78
C TRP A 187 -21.94 -7.86 -1.40
N LEU A 188 -22.13 -6.69 -2.00
CA LEU A 188 -23.28 -5.82 -1.77
C LEU A 188 -24.61 -6.51 -2.17
N ARG A 189 -24.61 -7.23 -3.29
CA ARG A 189 -25.78 -7.97 -3.77
C ARG A 189 -26.11 -9.13 -2.85
N GLU A 190 -25.14 -9.97 -2.51
CA GLU A 190 -25.35 -11.17 -1.71
C GLU A 190 -25.75 -10.86 -0.25
N ASN A 191 -25.22 -9.76 0.29
CA ASN A 191 -25.57 -9.31 1.64
C ASN A 191 -26.74 -8.32 1.67
N GLY A 192 -27.34 -7.98 0.51
CA GLY A 192 -28.45 -7.05 0.40
C GLY A 192 -28.13 -5.65 0.90
N ARG A 193 -26.90 -5.17 0.70
CA ARG A 193 -26.40 -3.89 1.23
C ARG A 193 -26.24 -2.81 0.17
N TRP A 194 -26.89 -2.97 -1.00
CA TRP A 194 -26.74 -2.05 -2.14
C TRP A 194 -27.11 -0.60 -1.81
N ASN A 195 -28.13 -0.39 -0.98
CA ASN A 195 -28.57 0.95 -0.55
C ASN A 195 -28.01 1.37 0.83
N ALA A 196 -27.10 0.61 1.43
CA ALA A 196 -26.45 1.03 2.69
C ALA A 196 -25.40 2.13 2.42
N PRO A 197 -25.07 3.00 3.40
CA PRO A 197 -23.91 3.86 3.32
C PRO A 197 -22.64 3.04 3.14
N LYS A 198 -21.77 3.46 2.21
CA LYS A 198 -20.58 2.71 1.81
C LYS A 198 -19.34 3.55 1.91
N PHE A 199 -18.29 2.94 2.50
CA PHE A 199 -16.96 3.50 2.58
C PHE A 199 -15.96 2.53 1.97
N ILE A 200 -14.90 3.07 1.38
CA ILE A 200 -13.75 2.32 0.91
C ILE A 200 -12.50 2.87 1.57
N GLY A 201 -11.57 2.02 1.97
CA GLY A 201 -10.32 2.45 2.60
C GLY A 201 -9.14 1.64 2.14
N GLY A 202 -8.03 2.35 1.87
CA GLY A 202 -6.77 1.74 1.50
C GLY A 202 -5.60 2.36 2.22
N GLU A 203 -4.54 1.58 2.36
CA GLU A 203 -3.24 2.02 2.87
C GLU A 203 -2.19 1.91 1.79
N SER A 204 -1.27 2.91 1.71
CA SER A 204 -0.16 2.88 0.77
C SER A 204 -0.66 2.85 -0.68
N TYR A 205 -0.15 1.95 -1.55
CA TYR A 205 -0.74 1.70 -2.87
C TYR A 205 -2.26 1.41 -2.79
N GLY A 206 -2.78 0.95 -1.66
CA GLY A 206 -4.22 0.81 -1.44
C GLY A 206 -4.99 2.12 -1.59
N THR A 207 -4.36 3.28 -1.43
CA THR A 207 -4.98 4.59 -1.70
C THR A 207 -5.07 4.86 -3.20
N THR A 208 -4.06 4.46 -3.98
CA THR A 208 -4.11 4.41 -5.45
C THR A 208 -5.24 3.49 -5.92
N ARG A 209 -5.30 2.28 -5.35
CA ARG A 209 -6.40 1.32 -5.60
C ARG A 209 -7.75 1.92 -5.25
N SER A 210 -7.88 2.59 -4.10
CA SER A 210 -9.13 3.24 -3.70
C SER A 210 -9.59 4.24 -4.75
N ALA A 211 -8.71 5.11 -5.23
CA ALA A 211 -9.05 6.09 -6.28
C ALA A 211 -9.48 5.42 -7.59
N ALA A 212 -8.77 4.35 -8.00
CA ALA A 212 -9.09 3.61 -9.20
C ALA A 212 -10.41 2.81 -9.06
N VAL A 213 -10.67 2.21 -7.89
CA VAL A 213 -11.93 1.50 -7.59
C VAL A 213 -13.11 2.48 -7.54
N VAL A 214 -12.94 3.67 -6.96
CA VAL A 214 -13.97 4.74 -7.01
C VAL A 214 -14.33 5.05 -8.46
N ASN A 215 -13.34 5.24 -9.33
CA ASN A 215 -13.58 5.47 -10.75
C ASN A 215 -14.32 4.31 -11.43
N GLU A 216 -14.00 3.05 -11.11
CA GLU A 216 -14.69 1.86 -11.63
C GLU A 216 -16.12 1.69 -11.07
N LEU A 217 -16.37 2.15 -9.85
CA LEU A 217 -17.68 2.05 -9.19
C LEU A 217 -18.64 3.16 -9.62
N GLU A 218 -18.15 4.38 -9.86
CA GLU A 218 -18.96 5.59 -10.09
C GLU A 218 -18.86 6.12 -11.53
N SER A 219 -18.38 5.33 -12.52
CA SER A 219 -18.25 5.78 -13.92
C SER A 219 -18.97 4.92 -14.94
N THR A 220 -19.85 4.04 -14.50
CA THR A 220 -20.60 3.09 -15.35
C THR A 220 -22.09 3.17 -15.04
N PHE A 221 -22.96 2.63 -15.93
CA PHE A 221 -24.41 2.58 -15.69
C PHE A 221 -24.85 1.68 -14.52
N ASN A 222 -23.90 0.97 -13.88
CA ASN A 222 -24.13 0.18 -12.66
C ASN A 222 -23.40 0.82 -11.48
N ASP A 223 -23.61 2.10 -11.27
CA ASP A 223 -22.91 2.89 -10.26
C ASP A 223 -23.18 2.40 -8.83
N VAL A 224 -22.12 2.39 -8.05
CA VAL A 224 -22.12 2.16 -6.60
C VAL A 224 -21.62 3.43 -5.94
N SER A 225 -22.52 4.36 -5.65
CA SER A 225 -22.17 5.63 -5.00
C SER A 225 -21.61 5.40 -3.61
N LEU A 226 -20.52 6.06 -3.29
CA LEU A 226 -19.81 5.98 -2.01
C LEU A 226 -20.13 7.21 -1.14
N ASN A 227 -20.11 7.02 0.18
CA ASN A 227 -20.24 8.09 1.17
C ASN A 227 -18.87 8.64 1.60
N GLY A 228 -17.82 7.82 1.50
CA GLY A 228 -16.49 8.28 1.84
C GLY A 228 -15.36 7.36 1.42
N VAL A 229 -14.18 7.96 1.31
CA VAL A 229 -12.92 7.29 1.03
C VAL A 229 -11.95 7.55 2.17
N LEU A 230 -11.34 6.50 2.70
CA LEU A 230 -10.31 6.54 3.74
C LEU A 230 -8.94 6.30 3.09
N LEU A 231 -8.12 7.33 3.05
CA LEU A 231 -6.78 7.28 2.50
C LEU A 231 -5.76 7.28 3.65
N ILE A 232 -5.12 6.14 3.87
CA ILE A 232 -4.13 5.96 4.94
C ILE A 232 -2.75 5.85 4.29
N SER A 233 -1.82 6.74 4.71
CA SER A 233 -0.46 6.77 4.14
C SER A 233 -0.49 6.86 2.62
N THR A 234 -0.93 7.99 2.13
CA THR A 234 -1.49 8.21 0.80
C THR A 234 -0.44 8.35 -0.29
N ILE A 235 -0.62 7.61 -1.39
CA ILE A 235 0.08 7.83 -2.65
C ILE A 235 -0.91 7.82 -3.81
N LEU A 236 -1.03 8.95 -4.52
CA LEU A 236 -1.94 9.15 -5.66
C LEU A 236 -1.20 9.62 -6.91
N ASP A 237 -0.12 10.41 -6.73
CA ASP A 237 0.71 10.96 -7.80
C ASP A 237 2.14 10.43 -7.68
N PHE A 238 2.44 9.38 -8.43
CA PHE A 238 3.78 8.78 -8.47
C PHE A 238 4.77 9.67 -9.21
N GLY A 239 4.30 10.53 -10.12
CA GLY A 239 5.15 11.49 -10.80
C GLY A 239 5.77 12.50 -9.84
N ALA A 240 5.02 12.93 -8.81
CA ALA A 240 5.53 13.83 -7.79
C ALA A 240 6.60 13.22 -6.88
N GLN A 241 6.66 11.88 -6.78
CA GLN A 241 7.57 11.16 -5.87
C GLN A 241 8.68 10.37 -6.61
N ALA A 242 8.66 10.33 -7.94
CA ALA A 242 9.62 9.56 -8.72
C ALA A 242 11.02 10.19 -8.64
N GLU A 243 11.95 9.49 -8.00
CA GLU A 243 13.35 9.89 -7.84
C GLU A 243 14.16 9.61 -9.12
N VAL A 244 13.83 10.33 -10.19
CA VAL A 244 14.53 10.24 -11.46
C VAL A 244 15.22 11.57 -11.79
N PRO A 245 16.38 11.56 -12.47
CA PRO A 245 17.07 12.80 -12.85
C PRO A 245 16.15 13.76 -13.60
N GLY A 246 16.11 15.00 -13.14
CA GLY A 246 15.26 16.07 -13.72
C GLY A 246 13.86 16.17 -13.11
N ASN A 247 13.47 15.29 -12.19
CA ASN A 247 12.23 15.44 -11.43
C ASN A 247 12.49 16.14 -10.09
N GLU A 248 12.45 17.45 -10.11
CA GLU A 248 12.71 18.27 -8.93
C GLU A 248 11.62 18.14 -7.85
N MET A 249 10.41 17.76 -8.23
CA MET A 249 9.28 17.65 -7.31
C MET A 249 9.50 16.56 -6.26
N ALA A 250 10.20 15.49 -6.59
CA ALA A 250 10.50 14.41 -5.64
C ALA A 250 11.27 14.94 -4.41
N TYR A 251 12.23 15.83 -4.61
CA TYR A 251 12.98 16.45 -3.50
C TYR A 251 12.11 17.40 -2.67
N VAL A 252 11.23 18.15 -3.32
CA VAL A 252 10.31 19.09 -2.67
C VAL A 252 9.33 18.35 -1.75
N VAL A 253 8.71 17.27 -2.21
CA VAL A 253 7.68 16.57 -1.42
C VAL A 253 8.26 15.72 -0.29
N ASN A 254 9.51 15.26 -0.40
CA ASN A 254 10.17 14.49 0.65
C ASN A 254 10.75 15.36 1.77
N MET A 255 11.12 16.60 1.49
CA MET A 255 11.85 17.46 2.44
C MET A 255 11.12 17.66 3.77
N PRO A 256 9.78 17.90 3.83
CA PRO A 256 9.09 18.04 5.12
C PRO A 256 9.10 16.77 5.98
N SER A 257 9.06 15.57 5.38
CA SER A 257 9.20 14.31 6.13
C SER A 257 10.64 14.10 6.61
N MET A 258 11.65 14.51 5.85
CA MET A 258 13.05 14.53 6.32
C MET A 258 13.21 15.46 7.53
N ALA A 259 12.55 16.62 7.51
CA ALA A 259 12.55 17.56 8.63
C ALA A 259 11.91 16.94 9.89
N ALA A 260 10.80 16.20 9.72
CA ALA A 260 10.17 15.47 10.82
C ALA A 260 11.11 14.41 11.43
N ALA A 261 11.78 13.62 10.59
CA ALA A 261 12.74 12.61 11.02
C ALA A 261 13.92 13.24 11.79
N ALA A 262 14.50 14.30 11.26
CA ALA A 262 15.60 15.01 11.92
C ALA A 262 15.16 15.61 13.27
N TRP A 263 13.94 16.13 13.35
CA TRP A 263 13.35 16.63 14.59
C TRP A 263 13.18 15.50 15.63
N TYR A 264 12.65 14.35 15.21
CA TYR A 264 12.45 13.19 16.10
C TYR A 264 13.76 12.68 16.69
N HIS A 265 14.77 12.51 15.85
CA HIS A 265 16.07 11.96 16.25
C HIS A 265 17.01 12.95 16.93
N HIS A 266 16.55 14.16 17.24
CA HIS A 266 17.40 15.21 17.82
C HIS A 266 18.68 15.46 16.99
N ALA A 267 18.53 15.45 15.66
CA ALA A 267 19.63 15.66 14.73
C ALA A 267 19.75 17.14 14.27
N LEU A 268 18.85 18.00 14.73
CA LEU A 268 18.87 19.42 14.44
C LEU A 268 19.81 20.16 15.42
N ALA A 269 20.57 21.14 14.92
CA ALA A 269 21.41 21.99 15.78
C ALA A 269 20.56 22.76 16.81
N GLU A 270 19.41 23.28 16.37
CA GLU A 270 18.39 23.90 17.22
C GLU A 270 17.07 23.19 17.00
N ARG A 271 16.63 22.38 17.95
CA ARG A 271 15.38 21.64 17.85
C ARG A 271 14.22 22.47 18.41
N PRO A 272 13.22 22.85 17.58
CA PRO A 272 12.01 23.51 18.07
C PRO A 272 11.22 22.64 19.06
N ALA A 273 10.55 23.26 20.03
CA ALA A 273 9.80 22.56 21.07
C ALA A 273 8.57 21.80 20.51
N ALA A 274 7.90 22.39 19.51
CA ALA A 274 6.72 21.80 18.87
C ALA A 274 6.99 21.47 17.40
N ILE A 275 6.52 20.30 16.97
CA ILE A 275 6.75 19.80 15.61
C ILE A 275 5.87 20.51 14.57
N GLU A 276 4.59 20.80 14.88
CA GLU A 276 3.64 21.34 13.90
C GLU A 276 4.06 22.71 13.34
N PRO A 277 4.46 23.72 14.16
CA PRO A 277 4.96 24.97 13.63
C PRO A 277 6.24 24.79 12.79
N PHE A 278 7.14 23.91 13.22
CA PHE A 278 8.36 23.60 12.49
C PHE A 278 8.05 22.97 11.11
N LEU A 279 7.11 22.05 11.04
CA LEU A 279 6.68 21.45 9.76
C LEU A 279 5.90 22.44 8.88
N ALA A 280 5.19 23.41 9.47
CA ALA A 280 4.57 24.49 8.68
C ALA A 280 5.64 25.35 7.97
N GLU A 281 6.73 25.71 8.68
CA GLU A 281 7.89 26.38 8.06
C GLU A 281 8.56 25.51 7.00
N ALA A 282 8.72 24.20 7.25
CA ALA A 282 9.31 23.26 6.31
C ALA A 282 8.49 23.16 5.01
N ARG A 283 7.15 23.06 5.10
CA ARG A 283 6.25 23.09 3.93
C ARG A 283 6.40 24.38 3.13
N ALA A 284 6.38 25.52 3.80
CA ALA A 284 6.52 26.82 3.14
C ALA A 284 7.88 26.95 2.43
N PHE A 285 8.95 26.49 3.06
CA PHE A 285 10.28 26.47 2.44
C PHE A 285 10.31 25.51 1.23
N ALA A 286 9.73 24.32 1.34
CA ALA A 286 9.73 23.31 0.28
C ALA A 286 9.12 23.84 -1.02
N ILE A 287 7.93 24.45 -0.97
CA ILE A 287 7.22 24.97 -2.16
C ILE A 287 7.68 26.35 -2.58
N GLY A 288 8.42 27.08 -1.74
CA GLY A 288 8.94 28.41 -1.99
C GLY A 288 10.39 28.40 -2.49
N ASP A 289 11.30 28.79 -1.59
CA ASP A 289 12.70 29.00 -1.95
C ASP A 289 13.39 27.73 -2.44
N TYR A 290 13.10 26.56 -1.84
CA TYR A 290 13.72 25.31 -2.23
C TYR A 290 13.28 24.86 -3.64
N ALA A 291 11.99 24.84 -3.92
CA ALA A 291 11.49 24.54 -5.27
C ALA A 291 12.03 25.52 -6.32
N SER A 292 12.03 26.82 -5.99
CA SER A 292 12.58 27.86 -6.88
C SER A 292 14.07 27.63 -7.18
N ALA A 293 14.87 27.30 -6.15
CA ALA A 293 16.29 27.02 -6.30
C ALA A 293 16.55 25.80 -7.19
N LEU A 294 15.81 24.70 -6.96
CA LEU A 294 15.92 23.49 -7.78
C LEU A 294 15.60 23.74 -9.25
N LEU A 295 14.53 24.50 -9.53
CA LEU A 295 14.13 24.87 -10.90
C LEU A 295 15.11 25.80 -11.62
N LYS A 296 15.89 26.60 -10.89
CA LYS A 296 16.97 27.42 -11.48
C LYS A 296 18.16 26.55 -11.95
N GLY A 297 18.36 25.39 -11.31
CA GLY A 297 19.44 24.44 -11.67
C GLY A 297 20.82 25.09 -11.68
N SER A 298 21.57 24.93 -12.74
CA SER A 298 22.91 25.52 -12.90
C SER A 298 22.93 27.05 -13.00
N ARG A 299 21.77 27.69 -13.13
CA ARG A 299 21.63 29.17 -13.14
C ARG A 299 21.37 29.76 -11.77
N LEU A 300 21.34 28.93 -10.71
CA LEU A 300 21.14 29.40 -9.34
C LEU A 300 22.33 30.25 -8.88
N PRO A 301 22.14 31.55 -8.48
CA PRO A 301 23.21 32.38 -7.98
C PRO A 301 23.88 31.77 -6.74
N ALA A 302 25.16 32.02 -6.56
CA ALA A 302 25.96 31.43 -5.48
C ALA A 302 25.49 31.84 -4.06
N ASP A 303 25.04 33.05 -3.91
CA ASP A 303 24.50 33.59 -2.66
C ASP A 303 23.13 32.97 -2.32
N GLU A 304 22.23 32.86 -3.30
CA GLU A 304 20.95 32.15 -3.13
C GLU A 304 21.19 30.64 -2.82
N ARG A 305 22.14 30.00 -3.51
CA ARG A 305 22.53 28.62 -3.26
C ARG A 305 23.00 28.43 -1.81
N ALA A 306 23.85 29.31 -1.32
CA ALA A 306 24.33 29.27 0.07
C ALA A 306 23.18 29.44 1.07
N ALA A 307 22.26 30.39 0.83
CA ALA A 307 21.11 30.61 1.69
C ALA A 307 20.17 29.43 1.73
N VAL A 308 19.84 28.79 0.57
CA VAL A 308 19.00 27.62 0.49
C VAL A 308 19.68 26.41 1.15
N ARG A 309 20.99 26.22 0.94
CA ARG A 309 21.76 25.14 1.58
C ARG A 309 21.74 25.23 3.10
N ALA A 310 21.96 26.42 3.65
CA ALA A 310 21.91 26.64 5.10
C ALA A 310 20.53 26.35 5.69
N ARG A 311 19.46 26.79 5.01
CA ARG A 311 18.08 26.45 5.44
C ARG A 311 17.76 24.98 5.31
N LEU A 312 18.20 24.31 4.24
CA LEU A 312 18.02 22.87 4.05
C LEU A 312 18.75 22.07 5.15
N SER A 313 19.97 22.50 5.53
CA SER A 313 20.71 21.95 6.68
C SER A 313 19.92 22.10 7.99
N ARG A 314 19.39 23.30 8.25
CA ARG A 314 18.55 23.59 9.44
C ARG A 314 17.34 22.65 9.53
N PHE A 315 16.69 22.33 8.41
CA PHE A 315 15.51 21.45 8.41
C PHE A 315 15.86 19.98 8.47
N THR A 316 16.88 19.55 7.72
CA THR A 316 17.17 18.10 7.54
C THR A 316 18.19 17.54 8.53
N GLY A 317 18.91 18.41 9.26
CA GLY A 317 20.01 17.99 10.12
C GLY A 317 21.28 17.55 9.37
N LEU A 318 21.27 17.56 8.03
CA LEU A 318 22.42 17.20 7.22
C LEU A 318 23.44 18.33 7.17
N SER A 319 24.73 17.99 7.09
CA SER A 319 25.78 18.98 6.99
C SER A 319 25.72 19.75 5.67
N GLU A 320 26.07 21.04 5.68
CA GLU A 320 26.14 21.85 4.46
C GLU A 320 27.13 21.26 3.43
N ALA A 321 28.19 20.62 3.89
CA ALA A 321 29.15 19.95 3.01
C ALA A 321 28.51 18.75 2.29
N TYR A 322 27.65 17.98 2.95
CA TYR A 322 26.88 16.91 2.31
C TYR A 322 25.90 17.48 1.28
N LEU A 323 25.14 18.50 1.66
CA LEU A 323 24.13 19.15 0.81
C LEU A 323 24.74 19.78 -0.43
N GLU A 324 25.96 20.31 -0.33
CA GLU A 324 26.71 20.84 -1.46
C GLU A 324 27.09 19.73 -2.44
N ARG A 325 27.62 18.59 -1.95
CA ARG A 325 27.94 17.43 -2.79
C ARG A 325 26.70 16.78 -3.42
N ALA A 326 25.55 16.85 -2.74
CA ALA A 326 24.26 16.36 -3.23
C ALA A 326 23.58 17.33 -4.21
N ASP A 327 24.20 18.45 -4.54
CA ASP A 327 23.63 19.52 -5.37
C ASP A 327 22.24 19.96 -4.87
N LEU A 328 22.08 20.06 -3.55
CA LEU A 328 20.83 20.33 -2.83
C LEU A 328 19.74 19.27 -3.00
N ARG A 329 20.00 18.16 -3.69
CA ARG A 329 19.06 17.10 -4.04
C ARG A 329 19.28 15.87 -3.15
N VAL A 330 18.59 15.85 -2.00
CA VAL A 330 18.72 14.76 -1.05
C VAL A 330 17.82 13.59 -1.47
N VAL A 331 18.43 12.48 -1.88
CA VAL A 331 17.72 11.25 -2.19
C VAL A 331 17.30 10.56 -0.88
N PRO A 332 16.02 10.15 -0.72
CA PRO A 332 15.53 9.50 0.50
C PRO A 332 16.36 8.30 0.95
N GLY A 333 16.74 7.39 0.05
CA GLY A 333 17.58 6.23 0.39
C GLY A 333 18.89 6.62 1.08
N ARG A 334 19.54 7.68 0.58
CA ARG A 334 20.76 8.21 1.19
C ARG A 334 20.50 8.93 2.52
N PHE A 335 19.36 9.61 2.63
CA PHE A 335 18.96 10.28 3.86
C PHE A 335 18.79 9.28 5.02
N TYR A 336 18.22 8.10 4.76
CA TYR A 336 18.04 7.07 5.80
C TYR A 336 19.37 6.63 6.41
N LYS A 337 20.43 6.63 5.63
CA LYS A 337 21.78 6.25 6.09
C LYS A 337 22.52 7.44 6.69
N GLU A 338 22.41 8.63 6.08
CA GLU A 338 23.24 9.79 6.42
C GLU A 338 22.82 10.45 7.74
N LEU A 339 21.50 10.50 8.05
CA LEU A 339 20.99 11.25 9.19
C LEU A 339 21.63 10.85 10.53
N LEU A 340 21.84 9.56 10.75
CA LEU A 340 22.40 9.02 11.99
C LEU A 340 23.74 8.27 11.79
N ARG A 341 24.42 8.54 10.69
CA ARG A 341 25.69 7.89 10.33
C ARG A 341 26.72 7.97 11.43
N ASP A 342 26.88 9.15 12.06
CA ASP A 342 27.82 9.38 13.14
C ASP A 342 27.48 8.60 14.43
N ARG A 343 26.25 8.08 14.53
CA ARG A 343 25.79 7.22 15.63
C ARG A 343 25.89 5.73 15.29
N GLY A 344 26.34 5.38 14.08
CA GLY A 344 26.38 4.01 13.56
C GLY A 344 25.00 3.41 13.32
N LEU A 345 23.98 4.24 13.06
CA LEU A 345 22.60 3.84 12.89
C LEU A 345 22.06 4.23 11.53
N THR A 346 21.10 3.47 11.05
CA THR A 346 20.21 3.80 9.92
C THR A 346 18.78 3.94 10.41
N ILE A 347 17.94 4.70 9.69
CA ILE A 347 16.53 4.89 10.01
C ILE A 347 15.62 4.15 9.03
N GLY A 348 14.39 3.85 9.46
CA GLY A 348 13.40 3.16 8.64
C GLY A 348 12.81 4.03 7.54
N ARG A 349 12.41 3.40 6.43
CA ARG A 349 11.68 4.04 5.33
C ARG A 349 10.18 4.13 5.63
N LEU A 350 9.57 3.05 6.12
CA LEU A 350 8.15 3.04 6.47
C LEU A 350 7.88 3.89 7.71
N ASP A 351 8.81 3.91 8.64
CA ASP A 351 8.71 4.73 9.85
C ASP A 351 10.11 5.14 10.28
N THR A 352 10.45 6.40 10.07
CA THR A 352 11.78 6.91 10.39
C THR A 352 12.11 6.93 11.88
N ARG A 353 11.17 6.63 12.76
CA ARG A 353 11.43 6.45 14.20
C ARG A 353 12.20 5.16 14.52
N TYR A 354 12.01 4.11 13.69
CA TYR A 354 12.78 2.88 13.82
C TYR A 354 14.23 3.10 13.43
N THR A 355 15.14 2.49 14.18
CA THR A 355 16.56 2.51 13.87
C THR A 355 17.09 1.09 13.78
N GLY A 356 18.09 0.89 12.93
CA GLY A 356 18.78 -0.37 12.74
C GLY A 356 20.28 -0.18 12.63
N GLN A 357 21.00 -1.29 12.60
CA GLN A 357 22.43 -1.33 12.31
C GLN A 357 22.64 -2.08 11.01
N ASP A 358 23.37 -1.49 10.09
CA ASP A 358 23.82 -2.13 8.87
C ASP A 358 25.15 -2.85 9.09
N TYR A 359 25.62 -3.61 8.10
CA TYR A 359 26.90 -4.28 8.16
C TYR A 359 28.05 -3.30 8.43
N ASP A 360 28.01 -2.11 7.80
CA ASP A 360 28.93 -0.99 8.07
C ASP A 360 28.24 0.36 7.90
N SER A 361 28.94 1.43 8.34
CA SER A 361 28.42 2.80 8.22
C SER A 361 28.88 3.50 6.93
N ALA A 362 29.65 2.86 6.06
CA ALA A 362 30.26 3.48 4.87
C ALA A 362 29.31 3.50 3.66
N GLY A 363 28.36 2.56 3.58
CA GLY A 363 27.39 2.46 2.50
C GLY A 363 26.59 3.74 2.28
N GLU A 364 26.11 3.98 1.06
CA GLU A 364 25.26 5.14 0.73
C GLU A 364 23.80 4.96 1.16
N GLU A 365 23.30 3.73 1.14
CA GLU A 365 21.93 3.35 1.46
C GLU A 365 21.90 2.26 2.54
N PRO A 366 20.78 2.09 3.29
CA PRO A 366 20.63 1.00 4.23
C PRO A 366 20.64 -0.37 3.57
N ASP A 367 21.16 -1.38 4.25
CA ASP A 367 21.09 -2.78 3.80
C ASP A 367 19.64 -3.30 3.80
N ASN A 368 18.86 -2.90 4.81
CA ASN A 368 17.45 -3.27 4.98
C ASN A 368 16.67 -2.17 5.69
N ASP A 369 15.34 -2.22 5.60
CA ASP A 369 14.44 -1.28 6.28
C ASP A 369 14.12 -1.74 7.71
N PRO A 370 14.65 -1.08 8.76
CA PRO A 370 14.39 -1.46 10.15
C PRO A 370 12.93 -1.35 10.56
N SER A 371 12.16 -0.47 9.91
CA SER A 371 10.73 -0.34 10.20
C SER A 371 9.88 -1.47 9.58
N PHE A 372 10.43 -2.23 8.63
CA PHE A 372 9.75 -3.38 8.05
C PHE A 372 10.10 -4.66 8.82
N TYR A 373 11.38 -5.03 8.90
CA TYR A 373 11.78 -6.25 9.60
C TYR A 373 11.49 -6.20 11.12
N GLY A 374 11.26 -5.02 11.68
CA GLY A 374 10.90 -4.84 13.09
C GLY A 374 9.45 -5.18 13.44
N ILE A 375 8.60 -5.54 12.45
CA ILE A 375 7.17 -5.83 12.71
C ILE A 375 6.57 -6.95 11.84
N ASP A 376 7.18 -7.35 10.74
CA ASP A 376 6.56 -8.25 9.76
C ASP A 376 6.35 -9.66 10.31
N GLY A 377 7.24 -10.13 11.16
CA GLY A 377 7.15 -11.44 11.82
C GLY A 377 5.89 -11.59 12.66
N ALA A 378 5.58 -10.56 13.46
CA ALA A 378 4.41 -10.56 14.33
C ALA A 378 3.10 -10.56 13.53
N TYR A 379 3.00 -9.73 12.49
CA TYR A 379 1.79 -9.65 11.66
C TYR A 379 1.54 -10.95 10.88
N THR A 380 2.57 -11.50 10.27
CA THR A 380 2.48 -12.76 9.51
C THR A 380 2.07 -13.92 10.41
N ALA A 381 2.67 -14.04 11.57
CA ALA A 381 2.33 -15.09 12.55
C ALA A 381 0.90 -14.93 13.06
N ALA A 382 0.50 -13.69 13.41
CA ALA A 382 -0.82 -13.39 13.93
C ALA A 382 -1.92 -13.69 12.91
N MET A 383 -1.75 -13.29 11.63
CA MET A 383 -2.76 -13.54 10.59
C MET A 383 -2.97 -15.03 10.36
N ASN A 384 -1.90 -15.82 10.24
CA ASN A 384 -1.98 -17.26 10.04
C ASN A 384 -2.67 -17.97 11.22
N ALA A 385 -2.31 -17.61 12.46
CA ALA A 385 -2.94 -18.15 13.65
C ALA A 385 -4.42 -17.74 13.75
N TYR A 386 -4.74 -16.48 13.51
CA TYR A 386 -6.07 -15.93 13.63
C TYR A 386 -7.07 -16.56 12.63
N VAL A 387 -6.68 -16.70 11.36
CA VAL A 387 -7.52 -17.32 10.34
C VAL A 387 -7.80 -18.78 10.67
N ARG A 388 -6.79 -19.54 11.10
CA ARG A 388 -6.93 -20.96 11.41
C ARG A 388 -7.66 -21.22 12.73
N ASP A 389 -7.23 -20.57 13.80
CA ASP A 389 -7.64 -20.94 15.15
C ASP A 389 -8.86 -20.18 15.66
N THR A 390 -9.08 -18.95 15.16
CA THR A 390 -10.21 -18.10 15.59
C THR A 390 -11.32 -18.08 14.54
N LEU A 391 -10.96 -17.88 13.26
CA LEU A 391 -11.96 -17.85 12.19
C LEU A 391 -12.30 -19.24 11.63
N GLY A 392 -11.60 -20.28 12.09
CA GLY A 392 -11.92 -21.68 11.80
C GLY A 392 -11.73 -22.09 10.33
N LEU A 393 -10.90 -21.37 9.57
CA LEU A 393 -10.63 -21.68 8.17
C LEU A 393 -9.21 -22.23 7.99
N ARG A 394 -9.12 -23.45 7.47
CA ARG A 394 -7.84 -24.08 7.11
C ARG A 394 -7.62 -24.00 5.61
N MET A 395 -6.58 -23.30 5.21
CA MET A 395 -6.14 -23.18 3.83
C MET A 395 -4.92 -24.08 3.62
N GLU A 396 -4.88 -24.82 2.50
CA GLU A 396 -3.73 -25.67 2.15
C GLU A 396 -2.56 -24.87 1.55
N ARG A 397 -2.82 -23.62 1.12
CA ARG A 397 -1.81 -22.73 0.56
C ARG A 397 -1.36 -21.67 1.57
N GLU A 398 -0.17 -21.17 1.34
CA GLU A 398 0.40 -20.11 2.17
C GLU A 398 -0.37 -18.78 2.03
N TYR A 399 -0.39 -18.00 3.11
CA TYR A 399 -0.86 -16.62 3.09
C TYR A 399 0.26 -15.72 2.55
N VAL A 400 0.04 -15.15 1.37
CA VAL A 400 1.01 -14.25 0.72
C VAL A 400 0.93 -12.87 1.36
N THR A 401 1.80 -12.59 2.29
CA THR A 401 1.89 -11.28 2.98
C THR A 401 2.29 -10.19 2.00
N ILE A 402 3.38 -10.41 1.24
CA ILE A 402 3.82 -9.54 0.13
C ILE A 402 4.25 -10.43 -1.04
N GLY A 403 3.54 -10.33 -2.15
CA GLY A 403 3.73 -11.19 -3.33
C GLY A 403 4.79 -10.73 -4.33
N GLY A 404 5.56 -9.66 -4.04
CA GLY A 404 6.60 -9.17 -4.96
C GLY A 404 6.05 -8.68 -6.31
N LEU A 405 4.80 -8.23 -6.37
CA LEU A 405 4.11 -7.87 -7.62
C LEU A 405 4.49 -6.51 -8.19
N SER A 406 5.28 -5.69 -7.50
CA SER A 406 5.65 -4.34 -7.95
C SER A 406 6.39 -4.33 -9.27
N SER A 407 7.28 -5.31 -9.51
CA SER A 407 8.05 -5.42 -10.74
C SER A 407 7.21 -5.84 -11.96
N PRO A 408 6.33 -6.88 -11.88
CA PRO A 408 5.48 -7.27 -13.00
C PRO A 408 4.19 -6.45 -13.10
N TRP A 409 3.99 -5.42 -12.26
CA TRP A 409 2.76 -4.63 -12.22
C TRP A 409 2.58 -3.77 -13.46
N ASP A 410 1.40 -3.83 -14.05
CA ASP A 410 1.03 -2.91 -15.12
C ASP A 410 0.60 -1.56 -14.54
N TRP A 411 1.42 -0.57 -14.74
CA TRP A 411 1.21 0.79 -14.25
C TRP A 411 0.41 1.68 -15.22
N ASP A 412 -0.06 1.15 -16.33
CA ASP A 412 -0.93 1.90 -17.25
C ASP A 412 -2.28 2.20 -16.59
N ILE A 413 -2.65 3.47 -16.61
CA ILE A 413 -3.93 3.98 -16.13
C ILE A 413 -4.88 4.36 -17.29
N GLY A 414 -4.64 3.80 -18.49
CA GLY A 414 -5.47 4.01 -19.66
C GLY A 414 -5.24 5.34 -20.37
N ARG A 415 -4.08 5.95 -20.21
CA ARG A 415 -3.67 7.21 -20.88
C ARG A 415 -2.67 7.01 -22.01
N GLY A 416 -2.54 5.79 -22.53
CA GLY A 416 -1.64 5.45 -23.64
C GLY A 416 -0.17 5.59 -23.28
N ASP A 417 0.63 6.14 -24.18
CA ASP A 417 2.10 6.23 -24.05
C ASP A 417 2.60 7.13 -22.89
N LEU A 418 1.70 7.76 -22.12
CA LEU A 418 2.05 8.57 -20.94
C LEU A 418 2.22 7.73 -19.66
N THR A 419 2.76 6.52 -19.77
CA THR A 419 2.96 5.57 -18.66
C THR A 419 3.86 6.09 -17.54
N TYR A 420 4.67 7.12 -17.79
CA TYR A 420 5.52 7.74 -16.78
C TYR A 420 4.78 8.67 -15.82
N TYR A 421 3.64 9.24 -16.22
CA TYR A 421 2.86 10.15 -15.39
C TYR A 421 1.66 9.44 -14.76
N ARG A 422 1.92 8.69 -13.72
CA ARG A 422 0.93 7.88 -13.00
C ARG A 422 0.31 8.71 -11.88
N ASN A 423 -0.85 9.31 -12.15
CA ASN A 423 -1.58 10.12 -11.18
C ASN A 423 -3.06 9.78 -11.21
N VAL A 424 -3.58 9.21 -10.12
CA VAL A 424 -4.98 8.82 -9.94
C VAL A 424 -5.79 9.82 -9.09
N ALA A 425 -5.18 10.87 -8.56
CA ALA A 425 -5.91 11.92 -7.82
C ALA A 425 -7.06 12.55 -8.64
N PRO A 426 -6.94 12.72 -9.97
CA PRO A 426 -8.05 13.21 -10.80
C PRO A 426 -9.32 12.34 -10.74
N TYR A 427 -9.20 11.03 -10.46
CA TYR A 427 -10.37 10.14 -10.28
C TYR A 427 -11.20 10.57 -9.07
N LEU A 428 -10.53 10.84 -7.95
CA LEU A 428 -11.18 11.36 -6.75
C LEU A 428 -11.76 12.76 -6.98
N GLY A 429 -11.04 13.62 -7.71
CA GLY A 429 -11.54 14.94 -8.10
C GLY A 429 -12.82 14.86 -8.94
N LYS A 430 -12.87 13.92 -9.89
CA LYS A 430 -14.08 13.65 -10.68
C LYS A 430 -15.23 13.18 -9.79
N ALA A 431 -15.00 12.14 -8.98
CA ALA A 431 -16.00 11.58 -8.09
C ALA A 431 -16.56 12.62 -7.11
N LEU A 432 -15.71 13.46 -6.51
CA LEU A 432 -16.14 14.56 -5.65
C LEU A 432 -17.03 15.60 -6.37
N ARG A 433 -16.81 15.87 -7.64
CA ARG A 433 -17.66 16.80 -8.42
C ARG A 433 -18.99 16.19 -8.83
N GLU A 434 -19.01 14.88 -9.09
CA GLU A 434 -20.20 14.16 -9.56
C GLU A 434 -21.08 13.65 -8.40
N ASN A 435 -20.48 13.33 -7.25
CA ASN A 435 -21.15 12.86 -6.03
C ASN A 435 -21.00 13.89 -4.91
N SER A 436 -22.02 14.69 -4.68
CA SER A 436 -22.04 15.77 -3.67
C SER A 436 -21.98 15.23 -2.22
N GLY A 437 -22.34 13.97 -2.01
CA GLY A 437 -22.29 13.30 -0.70
C GLY A 437 -20.96 12.64 -0.39
N LEU A 438 -20.03 12.55 -1.38
CA LEU A 438 -18.72 11.93 -1.19
C LEU A 438 -17.80 12.83 -0.36
N ARG A 439 -17.08 12.23 0.60
CA ARG A 439 -16.07 12.90 1.42
C ARG A 439 -14.80 12.06 1.46
N ILE A 440 -13.65 12.68 1.71
CA ILE A 440 -12.36 12.00 1.79
C ILE A 440 -11.74 12.27 3.16
N PHE A 441 -11.28 11.22 3.82
CA PHE A 441 -10.41 11.26 4.99
C PHE A 441 -8.98 10.90 4.57
N VAL A 442 -8.01 11.70 5.00
CA VAL A 442 -6.58 11.51 4.71
C VAL A 442 -5.83 11.39 6.04
N GLY A 443 -5.37 10.19 6.37
CA GLY A 443 -4.55 9.93 7.55
C GLY A 443 -3.08 9.78 7.16
N GLN A 444 -2.18 10.61 7.77
CA GLN A 444 -0.76 10.65 7.43
C GLN A 444 0.13 10.64 8.66
N GLY A 445 1.14 9.77 8.67
CA GLY A 445 2.22 9.81 9.66
C GLY A 445 3.27 10.85 9.28
N TYR A 446 3.72 11.66 10.26
CA TYR A 446 4.80 12.63 10.04
C TYR A 446 6.12 11.96 9.66
N TYR A 447 6.35 10.75 10.15
CA TYR A 447 7.60 10.00 10.00
C TYR A 447 7.57 8.96 8.87
N ASP A 448 6.56 9.06 7.99
CA ASP A 448 6.43 8.23 6.79
C ASP A 448 7.28 8.83 5.65
N MET A 449 8.25 8.05 5.16
CA MET A 449 9.05 8.38 3.99
C MET A 449 8.74 7.46 2.79
N ALA A 450 7.89 6.45 2.97
CA ALA A 450 7.40 5.64 1.86
C ALA A 450 6.32 6.37 1.06
N THR A 451 5.45 7.10 1.78
CA THR A 451 4.40 7.95 1.20
C THR A 451 4.34 9.26 1.99
N PRO A 452 5.28 10.19 1.73
CA PRO A 452 5.46 11.41 2.51
C PRO A 452 4.16 12.21 2.62
N PHE A 453 3.83 12.70 3.81
CA PHE A 453 2.58 13.40 4.06
C PHE A 453 2.39 14.62 3.15
N PHE A 454 3.47 15.32 2.80
CA PHE A 454 3.39 16.47 1.91
C PHE A 454 3.10 16.07 0.45
N GLY A 455 3.48 14.86 0.02
CA GLY A 455 3.10 14.30 -1.27
C GLY A 455 1.58 14.07 -1.38
N ALA A 456 0.94 13.65 -0.30
CA ALA A 456 -0.53 13.54 -0.22
C ALA A 456 -1.21 14.91 -0.31
N GLU A 457 -0.73 15.90 0.48
CA GLU A 457 -1.22 17.27 0.42
C GLU A 457 -1.08 17.86 -0.99
N TYR A 458 0.09 17.69 -1.61
CA TYR A 458 0.37 18.12 -2.98
C TYR A 458 -0.63 17.51 -3.97
N SER A 459 -0.84 16.19 -3.91
CA SER A 459 -1.69 15.47 -4.87
C SER A 459 -3.15 15.91 -4.79
N LEU A 460 -3.66 16.19 -3.58
CA LEU A 460 -5.07 16.48 -3.32
C LEU A 460 -5.42 17.98 -3.35
N THR A 461 -4.44 18.87 -3.50
CA THR A 461 -4.66 20.33 -3.62
C THR A 461 -4.53 20.85 -5.04
N ARG A 462 -4.58 19.95 -6.05
CA ARG A 462 -4.48 20.34 -7.46
C ARG A 462 -5.83 20.83 -8.00
N THR A 463 -5.75 21.57 -9.10
CA THR A 463 -6.94 22.11 -9.80
C THR A 463 -7.96 21.01 -10.10
N GLY A 464 -9.23 21.30 -9.86
CA GLY A 464 -10.35 20.40 -10.14
C GLY A 464 -10.65 19.40 -9.02
N ILE A 465 -9.98 19.48 -7.87
CA ILE A 465 -10.29 18.70 -6.67
C ILE A 465 -10.99 19.61 -5.65
N PRO A 466 -12.28 19.39 -5.32
CA PRO A 466 -12.95 20.10 -4.23
C PRO A 466 -12.32 19.77 -2.88
N THR A 467 -11.68 20.73 -2.23
CA THR A 467 -10.92 20.52 -0.99
C THR A 467 -11.75 20.70 0.28
N ASP A 468 -12.92 21.29 0.18
CA ASP A 468 -13.87 21.54 1.28
C ASP A 468 -14.44 20.25 1.91
N ARG A 469 -14.35 19.12 1.19
CA ARG A 469 -14.79 17.80 1.65
C ARG A 469 -13.66 16.83 1.93
N ILE A 470 -12.42 17.34 2.07
CA ILE A 470 -11.24 16.56 2.43
C ILE A 470 -10.85 16.90 3.87
N THR A 471 -10.79 15.89 4.73
CA THR A 471 -10.34 16.00 6.12
C THR A 471 -8.96 15.39 6.25
N TYR A 472 -7.98 16.18 6.69
CA TYR A 472 -6.62 15.71 6.98
C TYR A 472 -6.45 15.45 8.47
N ALA A 473 -5.77 14.36 8.80
CA ALA A 473 -5.35 14.03 10.15
C ALA A 473 -3.89 13.53 10.13
N TYR A 474 -3.09 14.05 11.07
CA TYR A 474 -1.67 13.73 11.17
C TYR A 474 -1.38 12.97 12.46
N TYR A 475 -0.36 12.10 12.42
CA TYR A 475 -0.02 11.16 13.48
C TYR A 475 1.47 11.18 13.77
N ASP A 476 1.83 11.01 15.05
CA ASP A 476 3.23 10.97 15.53
C ASP A 476 3.88 9.59 15.29
N ALA A 477 3.68 9.04 14.11
CA ALA A 477 4.16 7.74 13.67
C ALA A 477 4.49 7.79 12.17
N GLY A 478 4.92 6.65 11.61
CA GLY A 478 5.20 6.50 10.19
C GLY A 478 4.03 5.96 9.38
N HIS A 479 4.35 5.12 8.40
CA HIS A 479 3.44 4.55 7.41
C HIS A 479 2.27 3.78 8.02
N MET A 480 2.57 2.95 9.00
CA MET A 480 1.61 2.19 9.78
C MET A 480 1.39 2.88 11.12
N MET A 481 0.71 4.07 11.10
CA MET A 481 0.58 4.90 12.29
C MET A 481 -0.08 4.16 13.47
N TYR A 482 -0.89 3.15 13.21
CA TYR A 482 -1.56 2.32 14.20
C TYR A 482 -0.63 1.38 14.98
N VAL A 483 0.64 1.26 14.62
CA VAL A 483 1.68 0.57 15.43
C VAL A 483 1.91 1.30 16.75
N ARG A 484 1.76 2.63 16.77
CA ARG A 484 1.82 3.42 18.00
C ARG A 484 0.42 3.48 18.64
N ASP A 485 0.28 2.94 19.85
CA ASP A 485 -1.02 2.82 20.55
C ASP A 485 -1.79 4.15 20.66
N ALA A 486 -1.10 5.24 20.95
CA ALA A 486 -1.72 6.56 21.03
C ALA A 486 -2.31 7.01 19.69
N ASP A 487 -1.64 6.69 18.58
CA ASP A 487 -2.08 7.02 17.24
C ASP A 487 -3.13 6.04 16.72
N LEU A 488 -3.09 4.77 17.09
CA LEU A 488 -4.19 3.83 16.85
C LEU A 488 -5.49 4.37 17.49
N ALA A 489 -5.41 4.79 18.76
CA ALA A 489 -6.55 5.37 19.46
C ALA A 489 -7.06 6.66 18.80
N LYS A 490 -6.14 7.52 18.35
CA LYS A 490 -6.47 8.77 17.63
C LYS A 490 -7.10 8.47 16.26
N LEU A 491 -6.48 7.62 15.44
CA LEU A 491 -6.96 7.21 14.12
C LEU A 491 -8.38 6.64 14.20
N SER A 492 -8.58 5.78 15.16
CA SER A 492 -9.89 5.17 15.42
C SER A 492 -10.96 6.20 15.78
N ARG A 493 -10.66 7.22 16.61
CA ARG A 493 -11.58 8.32 16.93
C ARG A 493 -11.87 9.19 15.70
N ASP A 494 -10.84 9.55 14.95
CA ASP A 494 -10.94 10.44 13.80
C ASP A 494 -11.82 9.79 12.70
N ILE A 495 -11.58 8.51 12.40
CA ILE A 495 -12.39 7.78 11.41
C ILE A 495 -13.83 7.54 11.91
N ARG A 496 -14.05 7.26 13.20
CA ARG A 496 -15.42 7.20 13.75
C ARG A 496 -16.17 8.52 13.57
N ALA A 497 -15.50 9.63 13.84
CA ALA A 497 -16.09 10.95 13.63
C ALA A 497 -16.41 11.16 12.14
N PHE A 498 -15.51 10.81 11.24
CA PHE A 498 -15.70 10.91 9.80
C PHE A 498 -16.85 10.04 9.28
N ILE A 499 -16.99 8.79 9.73
CA ILE A 499 -18.11 7.90 9.33
C ILE A 499 -19.44 8.42 9.86
N ARG A 500 -19.48 8.96 11.08
CA ARG A 500 -20.71 9.48 11.71
C ARG A 500 -21.17 10.82 11.16
N ALA A 501 -20.26 11.66 10.70
CA ALA A 501 -20.60 12.92 10.04
C ALA A 501 -21.28 12.61 8.71
N ARG A 502 -22.56 12.99 8.55
CA ARG A 502 -23.38 12.77 7.35
C ARG A 502 -23.61 14.09 6.61
#